data_4fdd7182fa074512ea35448c37ba0bef
#
_entry.id   4fdd7182fa074512ea35448c37ba0bef
#
_cell.length_a   1.000
_cell.length_b   1.000
_cell.length_c   1.000
_cell.angle_alpha   90.00
_cell.angle_beta   90.00
_cell.angle_gamma   90.00
#
_symmetry.space_group_name_H-M   'P 1'
#
loop_
_entity.id
_entity.type
_entity.pdbx_description
1 polymer ?
#
loop_
_entity_poly.entity_id
_entity_poly.type
_entity_poly.pdbx_seq_one_letter_code
_entity_poly.pdbx_strand_id
1 'polypeptide(L)'
;MQIGSAIGQDKVIMKQVMESASLPVVDYTWFFDNEYLEDKDTILKNIKNVGYPVVVKPATLGSSVGITLVKSEKDIESAIEEAISYDNKIVVEQAIDNLIEVNSSVLGNYEFQRVTPLEEVMGLDEILSYSDKYLGGSKGSKSASKGMASYRYAHLLIVDAIVFRQ
;
A
#
# COMPACT_ATOMS: atom_id res chain seq x y z
N MET A 1 -16.44 -4.09 14.07
CA MET A 1 -15.22 -4.11 13.24
C MET A 1 -14.16 -4.88 14.03
N GLN A 2 -13.50 -5.84 13.43
CA GLN A 2 -12.43 -6.56 14.11
C GLN A 2 -11.15 -5.73 14.11
N ILE A 3 -10.36 -5.80 15.19
CA ILE A 3 -9.14 -5.02 15.37
C ILE A 3 -8.17 -5.20 14.19
N GLY A 4 -7.98 -6.44 13.71
CA GLY A 4 -7.12 -6.71 12.57
C GLY A 4 -7.52 -5.99 11.29
N SER A 5 -8.82 -5.90 10.99
CA SER A 5 -9.32 -5.14 9.84
C SER A 5 -9.08 -3.64 9.98
N ALA A 6 -9.23 -3.10 11.20
CA ALA A 6 -8.97 -1.68 11.46
C ALA A 6 -7.48 -1.34 11.30
N ILE A 7 -6.58 -2.20 11.78
CA ILE A 7 -5.13 -2.05 11.63
C ILE A 7 -4.75 -2.13 10.15
N GLY A 8 -5.25 -3.13 9.41
CA GLY A 8 -4.93 -3.32 8.00
C GLY A 8 -5.51 -2.24 7.07
N GLN A 9 -6.53 -1.50 7.52
CA GLN A 9 -7.11 -0.41 6.75
C GLN A 9 -6.22 0.85 6.71
N ASP A 10 -5.45 1.12 7.77
CA ASP A 10 -4.55 2.27 7.86
C ASP A 10 -3.09 1.82 7.66
N LYS A 11 -2.49 2.22 6.53
CA LYS A 11 -1.12 1.83 6.16
C LYS A 11 -0.07 2.24 7.19
N VAL A 12 -0.27 3.37 7.87
CA VAL A 12 0.64 3.86 8.92
C VAL A 12 0.55 2.98 10.17
N ILE A 13 -0.67 2.73 10.65
CA ILE A 13 -0.90 1.87 11.81
C ILE A 13 -0.39 0.46 11.53
N MET A 14 -0.66 -0.08 10.33
CA MET A 14 -0.17 -1.38 9.90
C MET A 14 1.37 -1.45 9.97
N LYS A 15 2.08 -0.45 9.42
CA LYS A 15 3.56 -0.39 9.48
C LYS A 15 4.07 -0.34 10.90
N GLN A 16 3.50 0.50 11.76
CA GLN A 16 3.88 0.60 13.18
C GLN A 16 3.69 -0.72 13.93
N VAL A 17 2.62 -1.46 13.64
CA VAL A 17 2.40 -2.80 14.20
C VAL A 17 3.44 -3.78 13.68
N MET A 18 3.76 -3.75 12.37
CA MET A 18 4.79 -4.60 11.78
C MET A 18 6.18 -4.32 12.40
N GLU A 19 6.56 -3.05 12.55
CA GLU A 19 7.81 -2.64 13.22
C GLU A 19 7.87 -3.12 14.66
N SER A 20 6.77 -2.99 15.42
CA SER A 20 6.69 -3.49 16.80
C SER A 20 6.86 -5.00 16.90
N ALA A 21 6.49 -5.73 15.84
CA ALA A 21 6.69 -7.17 15.70
C ALA A 21 8.05 -7.53 15.09
N SER A 22 8.96 -6.57 14.89
CA SER A 22 10.27 -6.74 14.25
C SER A 22 10.18 -7.28 12.81
N LEU A 23 9.09 -7.01 12.13
CA LEU A 23 8.94 -7.30 10.69
C LEU A 23 9.54 -6.15 9.87
N PRO A 24 10.24 -6.43 8.76
CA PRO A 24 10.82 -5.40 7.92
C PRO A 24 9.73 -4.58 7.23
N VAL A 25 9.89 -3.26 7.26
CA VAL A 25 9.11 -2.32 6.48
C VAL A 25 10.07 -1.40 5.73
N VAL A 26 9.64 -0.83 4.61
CA VAL A 26 10.42 0.21 3.91
C VAL A 26 10.42 1.49 4.73
N ASP A 27 11.46 2.30 4.57
CA ASP A 27 11.52 3.63 5.19
C ASP A 27 10.32 4.46 4.75
N TYR A 28 9.72 5.19 5.68
CA TYR A 28 8.55 6.00 5.42
C TYR A 28 8.47 7.20 6.36
N THR A 29 7.69 8.17 5.96
CA THR A 29 7.17 9.26 6.81
C THR A 29 5.68 9.41 6.56
N TRP A 30 4.99 10.04 7.50
CA TRP A 30 3.57 10.30 7.35
C TRP A 30 3.20 11.60 8.05
N PHE A 31 2.07 12.20 7.66
CA PHE A 31 1.58 13.45 8.22
C PHE A 31 0.07 13.59 7.94
N PHE A 32 -0.58 14.48 8.65
CA PHE A 32 -1.91 14.93 8.33
C PHE A 32 -1.88 16.16 7.42
N ASP A 33 -2.94 16.38 6.65
CA ASP A 33 -3.10 17.51 5.74
C ASP A 33 -2.92 18.87 6.42
N ASN A 34 -3.46 19.04 7.63
CA ASN A 34 -3.29 20.25 8.41
C ASN A 34 -1.82 20.49 8.82
N GLU A 35 -1.05 19.44 9.14
CA GLU A 35 0.37 19.56 9.46
C GLU A 35 1.17 20.04 8.24
N TYR A 36 0.82 19.55 7.05
CA TYR A 36 1.41 20.00 5.79
C TYR A 36 1.12 21.48 5.50
N LEU A 37 -0.08 21.96 5.84
CA LEU A 37 -0.45 23.38 5.69
C LEU A 37 0.25 24.29 6.71
N GLU A 38 0.50 23.77 7.92
CA GLU A 38 1.13 24.53 9.02
C GLU A 38 2.66 24.60 8.89
N ASP A 39 3.33 23.49 8.52
CA ASP A 39 4.80 23.39 8.45
C ASP A 39 5.25 22.52 7.28
N LYS A 40 5.03 23.01 6.07
CA LYS A 40 5.41 22.37 4.81
C LYS A 40 6.90 22.03 4.74
N ASP A 41 7.75 22.94 5.21
CA ASP A 41 9.20 22.79 5.10
C ASP A 41 9.70 21.58 5.90
N THR A 42 9.18 21.39 7.11
CA THR A 42 9.50 20.21 7.94
C THR A 42 9.02 18.92 7.28
N ILE A 43 7.81 18.90 6.71
CA ILE A 43 7.29 17.74 6.01
C ILE A 43 8.16 17.38 4.80
N LEU A 44 8.48 18.35 3.94
CA LEU A 44 9.34 18.14 2.78
C LEU A 44 10.76 17.67 3.17
N LYS A 45 11.30 18.18 4.26
CA LYS A 45 12.58 17.70 4.82
C LYS A 45 12.50 16.24 5.28
N ASN A 46 11.43 15.85 5.94
CA ASN A 46 11.22 14.46 6.36
C ASN A 46 11.12 13.53 5.16
N ILE A 47 10.40 13.93 4.12
CA ILE A 47 10.31 13.17 2.86
C ILE A 47 11.69 13.03 2.20
N LYS A 48 12.47 14.10 2.18
CA LYS A 48 13.84 14.07 1.65
C LYS A 48 14.75 13.10 2.40
N ASN A 49 14.54 12.92 3.71
CA ASN A 49 15.28 11.94 4.52
C ASN A 49 14.91 10.50 4.19
N VAL A 50 13.68 10.23 3.73
CA VAL A 50 13.27 8.89 3.21
C VAL A 50 14.07 8.56 1.94
N GLY A 51 14.36 9.54 1.10
CA GLY A 51 15.17 9.40 -0.12
C GLY A 51 14.34 9.01 -1.34
N TYR A 52 14.56 9.75 -2.45
CA TYR A 52 13.88 9.49 -3.73
C TYR A 52 14.50 8.28 -4.46
N PRO A 53 13.69 7.53 -5.24
CA PRO A 53 12.25 7.75 -5.51
C PRO A 53 11.37 7.35 -4.31
N VAL A 54 10.22 8.02 -4.16
CA VAL A 54 9.23 7.74 -3.12
C VAL A 54 7.85 7.47 -3.73
N VAL A 55 6.99 6.80 -2.98
CA VAL A 55 5.58 6.61 -3.32
C VAL A 55 4.73 7.35 -2.31
N VAL A 56 3.94 8.31 -2.79
CA VAL A 56 2.95 9.07 -1.99
C VAL A 56 1.61 8.35 -2.05
N LYS A 57 0.97 8.14 -0.89
CA LYS A 57 -0.25 7.35 -0.78
C LYS A 57 -1.22 7.95 0.26
N PRO A 58 -2.53 7.98 -0.02
CA PRO A 58 -3.55 8.08 1.02
C PRO A 58 -3.42 6.91 2.01
N ALA A 59 -3.43 7.20 3.32
CA ALA A 59 -3.14 6.17 4.32
C ALA A 59 -4.25 5.14 4.46
N THR A 60 -5.53 5.55 4.28
CA THR A 60 -6.69 4.71 4.59
C THR A 60 -7.43 4.18 3.36
N LEU A 61 -6.99 4.51 2.15
CA LEU A 61 -7.60 4.04 0.90
C LEU A 61 -6.88 2.84 0.30
N GLY A 62 -7.66 2.01 -0.40
CA GLY A 62 -7.19 0.84 -1.14
C GLY A 62 -7.17 1.05 -2.66
N SER A 63 -6.92 -0.03 -3.41
CA SER A 63 -7.07 -0.10 -4.88
C SER A 63 -6.25 0.93 -5.67
N SER A 64 -5.11 1.35 -5.14
CA SER A 64 -4.19 2.32 -5.78
C SER A 64 -4.80 3.71 -6.05
N VAL A 65 -5.89 4.08 -5.37
CA VAL A 65 -6.48 5.42 -5.47
C VAL A 65 -5.52 6.45 -4.86
N GLY A 66 -5.18 7.50 -5.59
CA GLY A 66 -4.31 8.59 -5.13
C GLY A 66 -2.86 8.17 -4.86
N ILE A 67 -2.38 7.05 -5.42
CA ILE A 67 -1.00 6.61 -5.29
C ILE A 67 -0.17 7.18 -6.44
N THR A 68 0.91 7.87 -6.09
CA THR A 68 1.80 8.51 -7.07
C THR A 68 3.26 8.17 -6.78
N LEU A 69 3.97 7.64 -7.80
CA LEU A 69 5.42 7.45 -7.77
C LEU A 69 6.13 8.77 -8.11
N VAL A 70 6.93 9.25 -7.19
CA VAL A 70 7.69 10.50 -7.31
C VAL A 70 9.18 10.21 -7.42
N LYS A 71 9.75 10.48 -8.59
CA LYS A 71 11.17 10.20 -8.87
C LYS A 71 12.11 11.31 -8.40
N SER A 72 11.60 12.52 -8.19
CA SER A 72 12.40 13.67 -7.79
C SER A 72 11.62 14.69 -6.97
N GLU A 73 12.33 15.55 -6.25
CA GLU A 73 11.78 16.61 -5.40
C GLU A 73 10.81 17.57 -6.13
N LYS A 74 10.94 17.68 -7.46
CA LYS A 74 10.15 18.65 -8.25
C LYS A 74 8.66 18.33 -8.29
N ASP A 75 8.30 17.05 -8.20
CA ASP A 75 6.94 16.57 -8.41
C ASP A 75 6.25 16.22 -7.08
N ILE A 76 6.97 16.36 -5.93
CA ILE A 76 6.47 15.88 -4.64
C ILE A 76 5.25 16.65 -4.15
N GLU A 77 5.22 17.96 -4.34
CA GLU A 77 4.12 18.80 -3.85
C GLU A 77 2.81 18.47 -4.58
N SER A 78 2.85 18.31 -5.90
CA SER A 78 1.66 17.94 -6.67
C SER A 78 1.14 16.55 -6.30
N ALA A 79 2.04 15.61 -6.00
CA ALA A 79 1.66 14.27 -5.54
C ALA A 79 1.02 14.29 -4.14
N ILE A 80 1.52 15.15 -3.24
CA ILE A 80 0.93 15.37 -1.91
C ILE A 80 -0.47 15.98 -2.04
N GLU A 81 -0.63 17.02 -2.85
CA GLU A 81 -1.91 17.69 -3.09
C GLU A 81 -2.94 16.73 -3.69
N GLU A 82 -2.52 15.88 -4.62
CA GLU A 82 -3.36 14.81 -5.15
C GLU A 82 -3.81 13.85 -4.04
N ALA A 83 -2.88 13.34 -3.22
CA ALA A 83 -3.19 12.40 -2.14
C ALA A 83 -4.11 13.03 -1.07
N ILE A 84 -3.92 14.31 -0.72
CA ILE A 84 -4.76 15.07 0.22
C ILE A 84 -6.20 15.22 -0.32
N SER A 85 -6.39 15.24 -1.65
CA SER A 85 -7.75 15.30 -2.23
C SER A 85 -8.58 14.03 -1.93
N TYR A 86 -7.93 12.95 -1.50
CA TYR A 86 -8.56 11.65 -1.21
C TYR A 86 -8.60 11.30 0.27
N ASP A 87 -7.62 11.74 1.07
CA ASP A 87 -7.49 11.38 2.48
C ASP A 87 -6.79 12.50 3.26
N ASN A 88 -7.14 12.70 4.50
CA ASN A 88 -6.48 13.67 5.37
C ASN A 88 -5.17 13.14 6.01
N LYS A 89 -4.87 11.86 5.86
CA LYS A 89 -3.66 11.22 6.36
C LYS A 89 -2.85 10.64 5.20
N ILE A 90 -1.63 11.12 5.05
CA ILE A 90 -0.76 10.78 3.92
C ILE A 90 0.45 10.00 4.45
N VAL A 91 0.81 8.94 3.74
CA VAL A 91 2.06 8.21 3.94
C VAL A 91 2.93 8.33 2.70
N VAL A 92 4.22 8.58 2.92
CA VAL A 92 5.25 8.64 1.88
C VAL A 92 6.30 7.58 2.19
N GLU A 93 6.50 6.66 1.27
CA GLU A 93 7.36 5.49 1.45
C GLU A 93 8.48 5.48 0.42
N GLN A 94 9.64 4.93 0.78
CA GLN A 94 10.68 4.65 -0.19
C GLN A 94 10.15 3.70 -1.27
N ALA A 95 10.33 4.06 -2.53
CA ALA A 95 10.02 3.17 -3.64
C ALA A 95 11.05 2.04 -3.73
N ILE A 96 10.60 0.85 -4.07
CA ILE A 96 11.44 -0.33 -4.17
C ILE A 96 11.86 -0.51 -5.62
N ASP A 97 13.17 -0.58 -5.85
CA ASP A 97 13.71 -0.94 -7.14
C ASP A 97 13.51 -2.43 -7.42
N ASN A 98 13.17 -2.78 -8.66
CA ASN A 98 12.90 -4.17 -9.07
C ASN A 98 11.84 -4.85 -8.18
N LEU A 99 10.72 -4.17 -7.98
CA LEU A 99 9.60 -4.63 -7.15
C LEU A 99 9.12 -6.02 -7.61
N ILE A 100 9.09 -6.98 -6.68
CA ILE A 100 8.38 -8.25 -6.82
C ILE A 100 7.20 -8.21 -5.86
N GLU A 101 5.99 -8.21 -6.41
CA GLU A 101 4.75 -8.21 -5.63
C GLU A 101 4.24 -9.64 -5.48
N VAL A 102 4.03 -10.06 -4.24
CA VAL A 102 3.49 -11.39 -3.94
C VAL A 102 2.27 -11.28 -3.03
N ASN A 103 1.26 -12.09 -3.34
CA ASN A 103 0.05 -12.22 -2.54
C ASN A 103 0.12 -13.50 -1.71
N SER A 104 -0.41 -13.44 -0.50
CA SER A 104 -0.66 -14.60 0.34
C SER A 104 -1.88 -14.36 1.22
N SER A 105 -2.61 -15.42 1.51
CA SER A 105 -3.77 -15.35 2.39
C SER A 105 -3.55 -16.21 3.62
N VAL A 106 -4.09 -15.78 4.75
CA VAL A 106 -4.07 -16.54 6.00
C VAL A 106 -5.49 -16.91 6.38
N LEU A 107 -5.75 -18.20 6.54
CA LEU A 107 -7.01 -18.74 7.00
C LEU A 107 -6.85 -19.30 8.41
N GLY A 108 -7.72 -18.92 9.34
CA GLY A 108 -7.70 -19.50 10.68
C GLY A 108 -8.08 -18.52 11.78
N ASN A 109 -7.66 -18.85 13.00
CA ASN A 109 -7.88 -18.07 14.21
C ASN A 109 -6.60 -18.06 15.07
N TYR A 110 -6.69 -17.65 16.34
CA TYR A 110 -5.55 -17.59 17.26
C TYR A 110 -4.98 -18.97 17.64
N GLU A 111 -5.72 -20.06 17.47
CA GLU A 111 -5.29 -21.43 17.79
C GLU A 111 -4.64 -22.13 16.60
N PHE A 112 -5.14 -21.84 15.40
CA PHE A 112 -4.70 -22.47 14.17
C PHE A 112 -4.70 -21.48 13.00
N GLN A 113 -3.60 -21.42 12.26
CA GLN A 113 -3.46 -20.64 11.05
C GLN A 113 -2.91 -21.49 9.91
N ARG A 114 -3.46 -21.28 8.72
CA ARG A 114 -2.97 -21.86 7.48
C ARG A 114 -2.67 -20.74 6.50
N VAL A 115 -1.43 -20.67 6.05
CA VAL A 115 -0.98 -19.74 5.01
C VAL A 115 -1.14 -20.41 3.65
N THR A 116 -1.65 -19.67 2.67
CA THR A 116 -1.72 -20.16 1.28
C THR A 116 -0.34 -20.11 0.62
N PRO A 117 -0.12 -20.84 -0.49
CA PRO A 117 1.05 -20.63 -1.33
C PRO A 117 1.16 -19.16 -1.75
N LEU A 118 2.40 -18.70 -1.97
CA LEU A 118 2.66 -17.37 -2.49
C LEU A 118 2.24 -17.32 -3.96
N GLU A 119 1.58 -16.23 -4.35
CA GLU A 119 1.21 -15.92 -5.72
C GLU A 119 1.96 -14.65 -6.15
N GLU A 120 2.81 -14.77 -7.15
CA GLU A 120 3.50 -13.62 -7.74
C GLU A 120 2.58 -12.89 -8.71
N VAL A 121 2.50 -11.57 -8.58
CA VAL A 121 1.72 -10.72 -9.48
C VAL A 121 2.58 -10.40 -10.70
N MET A 122 2.26 -11.00 -11.83
CA MET A 122 3.00 -10.83 -13.09
C MET A 122 2.50 -9.62 -13.89
N GLY A 123 3.42 -8.87 -14.50
CA GLY A 123 3.09 -7.84 -15.48
C GLY A 123 2.98 -6.42 -14.92
N LEU A 124 3.57 -6.16 -13.76
CA LEU A 124 3.66 -4.82 -13.19
C LEU A 124 5.03 -4.20 -13.52
N ASP A 125 5.24 -3.75 -14.76
CA ASP A 125 6.42 -2.96 -15.11
C ASP A 125 6.39 -1.54 -14.49
N GLU A 126 5.20 -1.10 -14.02
CA GLU A 126 4.96 0.16 -13.29
C GLU A 126 3.80 -0.01 -12.29
N ILE A 127 3.72 0.86 -11.28
CA ILE A 127 2.57 0.93 -10.38
C ILE A 127 1.31 1.17 -11.20
N LEU A 128 0.48 0.14 -11.37
CA LEU A 128 -0.77 0.28 -12.10
C LEU A 128 -1.68 1.28 -11.38
N SER A 129 -2.06 2.33 -12.10
CA SER A 129 -3.05 3.29 -11.60
C SER A 129 -4.41 2.62 -11.42
N TYR A 130 -5.28 3.22 -10.62
CA TYR A 130 -6.67 2.77 -10.48
C TYR A 130 -7.38 2.67 -11.85
N SER A 131 -7.11 3.63 -12.75
CA SER A 131 -7.65 3.62 -14.10
C SER A 131 -7.18 2.43 -14.91
N ASP A 132 -5.94 2.01 -14.77
CA ASP A 132 -5.41 0.83 -15.48
C ASP A 132 -5.98 -0.48 -14.91
N LYS A 133 -6.19 -0.54 -13.58
CA LYS A 133 -6.76 -1.73 -12.92
C LYS A 133 -8.24 -1.93 -13.21
N TYR A 134 -9.04 -0.87 -13.31
CA TYR A 134 -10.50 -0.94 -13.32
C TYR A 134 -11.20 -0.26 -14.49
N LEU A 135 -10.57 0.72 -15.15
CA LEU A 135 -11.16 1.50 -16.26
C LEU A 135 -10.51 1.21 -17.61
N GLY A 136 -9.32 0.58 -17.63
CA GLY A 136 -8.63 0.16 -18.84
C GLY A 136 -9.42 -0.90 -19.59
N GLY A 137 -10.19 -0.48 -20.60
CA GLY A 137 -10.95 -1.34 -21.48
C GLY A 137 -10.07 -2.36 -22.20
N SER A 138 -10.38 -3.62 -22.00
CA SER A 138 -10.10 -4.76 -22.86
C SER A 138 -8.80 -4.77 -23.66
N LYS A 139 -7.72 -5.33 -23.08
CA LYS A 139 -6.85 -6.25 -23.81
C LYS A 139 -6.26 -7.28 -22.84
N GLY A 140 -6.95 -8.39 -22.72
CA GLY A 140 -6.34 -9.71 -22.58
C GLY A 140 -5.62 -10.03 -21.27
N SER A 141 -6.27 -10.02 -20.12
CA SER A 141 -5.92 -10.93 -19.05
C SER A 141 -7.13 -11.82 -18.77
N LYS A 142 -7.12 -13.02 -19.34
CA LYS A 142 -8.02 -14.11 -18.92
C LYS A 142 -7.48 -14.69 -17.62
N SER A 143 -7.60 -13.96 -16.52
CA SER A 143 -7.60 -14.56 -15.20
C SER A 143 -9.02 -15.10 -14.96
N ALA A 144 -9.18 -16.41 -15.18
CA ALA A 144 -10.41 -17.10 -14.89
C ALA A 144 -10.58 -17.25 -13.39
N SER A 145 -11.27 -16.32 -12.75
CA SER A 145 -11.87 -16.56 -11.44
C SER A 145 -13.07 -17.50 -11.60
N LYS A 146 -12.79 -18.79 -11.71
CA LYS A 146 -13.80 -19.84 -11.54
C LYS A 146 -13.98 -20.10 -10.05
N GLY A 147 -15.15 -19.75 -9.53
CA GLY A 147 -15.71 -20.37 -8.34
C GLY A 147 -15.48 -19.63 -7.06
N MET A 148 -16.22 -18.57 -6.85
CA MET A 148 -16.48 -18.04 -5.51
C MET A 148 -17.41 -19.02 -4.79
N ALA A 149 -16.83 -20.01 -4.10
CA ALA A 149 -17.57 -20.81 -3.14
C ALA A 149 -17.88 -19.92 -1.94
N SER A 150 -19.16 -19.77 -1.64
CA SER A 150 -19.68 -19.06 -0.48
C SER A 150 -19.22 -19.77 0.80
N TYR A 151 -18.10 -19.32 1.38
CA TYR A 151 -17.71 -19.70 2.72
C TYR A 151 -18.23 -18.65 3.71
N ARG A 152 -19.34 -18.98 4.37
CA ARG A 152 -19.78 -18.27 5.57
C ARG A 152 -18.75 -18.54 6.67
N TYR A 153 -18.18 -17.45 7.25
CA TYR A 153 -17.23 -17.45 8.39
C TYR A 153 -15.78 -17.82 8.09
N ALA A 154 -15.17 -17.28 7.07
CA ALA A 154 -13.72 -17.18 6.99
C ALA A 154 -13.31 -15.71 7.17
N HIS A 155 -12.59 -15.39 8.24
CA HIS A 155 -11.88 -14.12 8.32
C HIS A 155 -10.68 -14.21 7.39
N LEU A 156 -10.83 -13.71 6.19
CA LEU A 156 -9.75 -13.60 5.22
C LEU A 156 -9.01 -12.30 5.51
N LEU A 157 -7.82 -12.39 6.08
CA LEU A 157 -6.87 -11.30 6.09
C LEU A 157 -6.06 -11.40 4.79
N ILE A 158 -6.35 -10.53 3.84
CA ILE A 158 -5.50 -10.37 2.66
C ILE A 158 -4.38 -9.42 3.10
N VAL A 159 -3.15 -9.91 3.19
CA VAL A 159 -1.98 -9.08 3.37
C VAL A 159 -1.50 -8.73 1.96
N ASP A 160 -1.83 -7.54 1.50
CA ASP A 160 -1.28 -7.00 0.27
C ASP A 160 0.21 -6.73 0.47
N ALA A 161 1.00 -7.39 -0.36
CA ALA A 161 2.44 -7.18 -0.58
C ALA A 161 3.37 -7.40 0.64
N ILE A 162 3.93 -8.58 0.74
CA ILE A 162 5.22 -8.76 1.41
C ILE A 162 6.30 -8.53 0.35
N VAL A 163 7.12 -7.50 0.56
CA VAL A 163 8.19 -7.16 -0.36
C VAL A 163 9.47 -7.83 0.11
N PHE A 164 10.09 -8.61 -0.77
CA PHE A 164 11.43 -9.15 -0.56
C PHE A 164 12.44 -8.37 -1.39
N ARG A 165 13.56 -7.98 -0.76
CA ARG A 165 14.75 -7.48 -1.42
C ARG A 165 15.74 -8.64 -1.50
N GLN A 166 16.21 -8.98 -2.70
CA GLN A 166 17.43 -9.80 -2.87
C GLN A 166 18.67 -8.92 -2.72
#